data_4d0e364fd8ede5b8ed64402ee0465bd1
#
_entry.id   4d0e364fd8ede5b8ed64402ee0465bd1
#
_cell.length_a   1.000
_cell.length_b   1.000
_cell.length_c   1.000
_cell.angle_alpha   90.00
_cell.angle_beta   90.00
_cell.angle_gamma   90.00
#
_symmetry.space_group_name_H-M   'P 1'
#
loop_
_entity.id
_entity.type
_entity.pdbx_description
1 polymer ?
#
loop_
_entity_poly.entity_id
_entity_poly.type
_entity_poly.pdbx_seq_one_letter_code
_entity_poly.pdbx_strand_id
1 'polypeptide(L)'
;MFFCNDALNPAGNGLGPDEWWKGAVVYQIYPRSFKDSNGDGFGDLEGIRSKLDYLKSLGVDVLWLSPIYASPQADNGYDIADYYDIDPMFGTLSDFDRLLEGVHERGMRLVMDLVVNHSSDENPWFAQSRSSRENPKRDWYIWRDPRPGCVGGEAGAEPNNWGSFFSGSAWAWDESTGQYYLHLFHRKQPDLNWDNPEVRSAVYRMMNWWLDRGVDGFRMDVINLISKDPGLPDGIVYPGRVWGEGFPHFSEGPHLHEYLAEMRREVFDGRSGTMTVGECPGVRRDNVLLFTDPARRELDMVFQFDHVDLGLEAGKFHPRPLRPGELADCLSAWQEAQGEVGWNSLYPDNHDQPRAVSRFGDEEYRYESATALATALHMLRGTPYVYQGEELGMTNSIFGGIEDYRDVEALRYYNEAVAAGESPESVLEGLAFTGRDNARTPVQWDAGPNAGFTQGTPWIGVTPNYTEINAASQTGDPSSVYAYYRALADIRHGLPVIAAGSFERIDTPSPAVFAYRRTLGEAVATVLVNLSSEPASLGDAAREVGGDLLLANRDLPEEDRGVPETLGEWEARVYIR
;
A
#
# COMPACT_ATOMS: atom_id res chain seq x y z
N MET A 1 -17.67 -17.44 13.60
CA MET A 1 -17.75 -15.96 13.74
C MET A 1 -19.05 -15.57 14.48
N PHE A 2 -18.97 -14.64 15.41
CA PHE A 2 -20.13 -13.98 16.01
C PHE A 2 -20.19 -12.53 15.57
N PHE A 3 -21.35 -12.06 15.12
CA PHE A 3 -21.60 -10.67 14.76
C PHE A 3 -23.02 -10.27 15.13
N CYS A 4 -23.18 -9.18 15.92
CA CYS A 4 -24.45 -8.65 16.35
C CYS A 4 -24.86 -7.45 15.48
N ASN A 5 -25.74 -7.67 14.53
CA ASN A 5 -26.20 -6.61 13.59
C ASN A 5 -27.17 -5.60 14.24
N ASP A 6 -27.80 -5.96 15.38
CA ASP A 6 -28.78 -5.10 16.04
C ASP A 6 -28.18 -3.82 16.65
N ALA A 7 -26.84 -3.78 16.81
CA ALA A 7 -26.12 -2.61 17.32
C ALA A 7 -25.85 -1.54 16.25
N LEU A 8 -26.04 -1.86 14.96
CA LEU A 8 -25.71 -0.93 13.87
C LEU A 8 -26.76 0.17 13.71
N ASN A 9 -26.31 1.40 13.50
CA ASN A 9 -27.17 2.53 13.22
C ASN A 9 -27.31 2.75 11.69
N PRO A 10 -28.49 2.55 11.11
CA PRO A 10 -28.71 2.72 9.68
C PRO A 10 -28.60 4.18 9.19
N ALA A 11 -28.49 5.17 10.11
CA ALA A 11 -28.33 6.58 9.75
C ALA A 11 -26.90 6.97 9.28
N GLY A 12 -25.98 6.02 9.22
CA GLY A 12 -24.60 6.22 8.78
C GLY A 12 -23.66 6.76 9.86
N ASN A 13 -22.42 7.03 9.49
CA ASN A 13 -21.31 7.39 10.40
C ASN A 13 -21.24 8.88 10.77
N GLY A 14 -22.15 9.74 10.27
CA GLY A 14 -22.22 11.17 10.63
C GLY A 14 -21.12 12.06 10.04
N LEU A 15 -20.32 11.57 9.11
CA LEU A 15 -19.23 12.32 8.47
C LEU A 15 -19.76 13.27 7.37
N GLY A 16 -19.11 14.43 7.24
CA GLY A 16 -19.43 15.42 6.21
C GLY A 16 -19.00 14.98 4.80
N PRO A 17 -19.49 15.65 3.74
CA PRO A 17 -19.20 15.28 2.35
C PRO A 17 -17.72 15.42 1.98
N ASP A 18 -16.96 16.24 2.67
CA ASP A 18 -15.52 16.45 2.43
C ASP A 18 -14.63 15.56 3.30
N GLU A 19 -15.23 14.77 4.20
CA GLU A 19 -14.55 13.81 5.09
C GLU A 19 -15.05 12.37 4.90
N TRP A 20 -15.80 12.12 3.83
CA TRP A 20 -16.45 10.83 3.55
C TRP A 20 -15.46 9.65 3.60
N TRP A 21 -14.21 9.88 3.17
CA TRP A 21 -13.15 8.88 3.15
C TRP A 21 -12.74 8.39 4.55
N LYS A 22 -13.01 9.15 5.61
CA LYS A 22 -12.76 8.73 6.99
C LYS A 22 -13.61 7.51 7.39
N GLY A 23 -14.81 7.40 6.83
CA GLY A 23 -15.70 6.25 7.05
C GLY A 23 -15.58 5.14 6.02
N ALA A 24 -14.83 5.35 4.96
CA ALA A 24 -14.73 4.44 3.83
C ALA A 24 -13.84 3.22 4.11
N VAL A 25 -14.06 2.18 3.30
CA VAL A 25 -13.17 1.04 3.13
C VAL A 25 -12.60 1.11 1.70
N VAL A 26 -11.29 1.19 1.59
CA VAL A 26 -10.58 1.22 0.30
C VAL A 26 -10.13 -0.19 -0.04
N TYR A 27 -10.28 -0.58 -1.30
CA TYR A 27 -9.78 -1.86 -1.82
C TYR A 27 -8.75 -1.59 -2.91
N GLN A 28 -7.51 -2.03 -2.69
CA GLN A 28 -6.46 -1.90 -3.70
C GLN A 28 -6.53 -3.03 -4.70
N ILE A 29 -6.57 -2.67 -5.97
CA ILE A 29 -6.48 -3.57 -7.12
C ILE A 29 -5.12 -3.41 -7.80
N TYR A 30 -4.39 -4.52 -7.92
CA TYR A 30 -3.25 -4.66 -8.81
C TYR A 30 -3.77 -5.26 -10.14
N PRO A 31 -4.07 -4.44 -11.16
CA PRO A 31 -4.89 -4.83 -12.31
C PRO A 31 -4.39 -6.08 -13.01
N ARG A 32 -3.08 -6.17 -13.20
CA ARG A 32 -2.38 -7.26 -13.89
C ARG A 32 -2.68 -8.65 -13.33
N SER A 33 -3.00 -8.75 -12.03
CA SER A 33 -3.26 -10.00 -11.31
C SER A 33 -4.67 -10.11 -10.75
N PHE A 34 -5.58 -9.19 -11.07
CA PHE A 34 -6.91 -9.22 -10.49
C PHE A 34 -7.84 -10.19 -11.21
N LYS A 35 -8.10 -9.96 -12.50
CA LYS A 35 -8.94 -10.82 -13.34
C LYS A 35 -8.67 -10.57 -14.82
N ASP A 36 -8.33 -11.61 -15.54
CA ASP A 36 -8.20 -11.61 -17.00
C ASP A 36 -9.54 -11.93 -17.65
N SER A 37 -10.00 -11.09 -18.57
CA SER A 37 -11.25 -11.25 -19.30
C SER A 37 -11.07 -11.77 -20.71
N ASN A 38 -9.88 -11.60 -21.31
CA ASN A 38 -9.61 -11.88 -22.71
C ASN A 38 -8.78 -13.16 -22.94
N GLY A 39 -8.17 -13.72 -21.90
CA GLY A 39 -7.42 -14.98 -21.93
C GLY A 39 -5.96 -14.83 -22.35
N ASP A 40 -5.38 -13.64 -22.28
CA ASP A 40 -3.96 -13.40 -22.62
C ASP A 40 -2.99 -13.64 -21.43
N GLY A 41 -3.53 -13.88 -20.26
CA GLY A 41 -2.75 -14.18 -19.04
C GLY A 41 -2.50 -12.97 -18.14
N PHE A 42 -2.99 -11.79 -18.53
CA PHE A 42 -2.92 -10.55 -17.75
C PHE A 42 -4.32 -10.10 -17.36
N GLY A 43 -4.49 -9.61 -16.15
CA GLY A 43 -5.73 -8.97 -15.72
C GLY A 43 -5.95 -7.64 -16.45
N ASP A 44 -7.21 -7.25 -16.63
CA ASP A 44 -7.61 -6.10 -17.43
C ASP A 44 -8.80 -5.34 -16.82
N LEU A 45 -9.12 -4.17 -17.39
CA LEU A 45 -10.19 -3.29 -16.88
C LEU A 45 -11.58 -3.94 -16.97
N GLU A 46 -11.84 -4.75 -18.00
CA GLU A 46 -13.09 -5.49 -18.13
C GLU A 46 -13.21 -6.61 -17.10
N GLY A 47 -12.07 -7.27 -16.79
CA GLY A 47 -11.99 -8.23 -15.70
C GLY A 47 -12.32 -7.58 -14.35
N ILE A 48 -11.79 -6.38 -14.08
CA ILE A 48 -12.15 -5.60 -12.88
C ILE A 48 -13.64 -5.27 -12.88
N ARG A 49 -14.16 -4.75 -14.00
CA ARG A 49 -15.58 -4.41 -14.16
C ARG A 49 -16.51 -5.60 -13.87
N SER A 50 -16.10 -6.80 -14.27
CA SER A 50 -16.86 -8.05 -14.05
C SER A 50 -16.98 -8.43 -12.56
N LYS A 51 -16.16 -7.85 -11.69
CA LYS A 51 -16.10 -8.15 -10.24
C LYS A 51 -16.62 -7.00 -9.34
N LEU A 52 -17.19 -5.94 -9.91
CA LEU A 52 -17.71 -4.81 -9.13
C LEU A 52 -18.79 -5.20 -8.12
N ASP A 53 -19.67 -6.17 -8.46
CA ASP A 53 -20.70 -6.64 -7.53
C ASP A 53 -20.09 -7.43 -6.34
N TYR A 54 -19.02 -8.18 -6.59
CA TYR A 54 -18.26 -8.85 -5.53
C TYR A 54 -17.66 -7.82 -4.55
N LEU A 55 -17.00 -6.78 -5.07
CA LEU A 55 -16.40 -5.72 -4.27
C LEU A 55 -17.47 -4.94 -3.50
N LYS A 56 -18.57 -4.60 -4.14
CA LYS A 56 -19.68 -3.92 -3.45
C LYS A 56 -20.29 -4.78 -2.35
N SER A 57 -20.43 -6.09 -2.57
CA SER A 57 -20.96 -7.01 -1.55
C SER A 57 -20.02 -7.22 -0.36
N LEU A 58 -18.71 -6.99 -0.53
CA LEU A 58 -17.72 -6.97 0.55
C LEU A 58 -17.84 -5.73 1.44
N GLY A 59 -18.50 -4.66 0.96
CA GLY A 59 -18.60 -3.38 1.66
C GLY A 59 -17.55 -2.35 1.24
N VAL A 60 -16.93 -2.54 0.07
CA VAL A 60 -15.95 -1.59 -0.47
C VAL A 60 -16.63 -0.28 -0.92
N ASP A 61 -16.02 0.84 -0.58
CA ASP A 61 -16.44 2.18 -0.97
C ASP A 61 -15.55 2.79 -2.04
N VAL A 62 -14.26 2.44 -2.05
CA VAL A 62 -13.26 3.04 -2.94
C VAL A 62 -12.42 1.94 -3.57
N LEU A 63 -12.25 2.01 -4.87
CA LEU A 63 -11.25 1.23 -5.59
C LEU A 63 -10.00 2.08 -5.80
N TRP A 64 -8.85 1.62 -5.32
CA TRP A 64 -7.56 2.15 -5.70
C TRP A 64 -6.94 1.23 -6.75
N LEU A 65 -6.71 1.76 -7.96
CA LEU A 65 -6.03 1.04 -9.03
C LEU A 65 -4.54 1.36 -9.01
N SER A 66 -3.67 0.35 -8.87
CA SER A 66 -2.25 0.48 -9.23
C SER A 66 -2.13 0.89 -10.70
N PRO A 67 -0.99 1.45 -11.17
CA PRO A 67 -0.91 2.15 -12.44
C PRO A 67 -1.45 1.36 -13.64
N ILE A 68 -2.30 2.01 -14.43
CA ILE A 68 -2.89 1.48 -15.67
C ILE A 68 -2.53 2.31 -16.90
N TYR A 69 -1.68 3.33 -16.73
CA TYR A 69 -1.22 4.21 -17.81
C TYR A 69 -0.34 3.45 -18.81
N ALA A 70 -0.23 3.97 -20.03
CA ALA A 70 0.68 3.43 -21.03
C ALA A 70 2.12 3.39 -20.49
N SER A 71 2.72 2.20 -20.45
CA SER A 71 4.01 1.94 -19.82
C SER A 71 4.76 0.84 -20.58
N PRO A 72 6.10 0.94 -20.76
CA PRO A 72 6.90 -0.19 -21.23
C PRO A 72 7.10 -1.30 -20.19
N GLN A 73 6.50 -1.16 -19.00
CA GLN A 73 6.44 -2.20 -17.96
C GLN A 73 7.81 -2.61 -17.37
N ALA A 74 8.78 -1.69 -17.37
CA ALA A 74 10.10 -1.95 -16.77
C ALA A 74 10.03 -2.13 -15.25
N ASP A 75 9.03 -1.50 -14.62
CA ASP A 75 8.67 -1.65 -13.21
C ASP A 75 7.15 -1.82 -13.05
N ASN A 76 6.58 -2.76 -13.82
CA ASN A 76 5.19 -3.20 -13.71
C ASN A 76 4.15 -2.05 -13.71
N GLY A 77 4.37 -1.02 -14.54
CA GLY A 77 3.46 0.11 -14.72
C GLY A 77 3.90 1.40 -14.01
N TYR A 78 4.86 1.34 -13.07
CA TYR A 78 5.40 2.53 -12.40
C TYR A 78 6.41 3.31 -13.24
N ASP A 79 6.67 2.92 -14.48
CA ASP A 79 7.44 3.63 -15.51
C ASP A 79 6.48 4.16 -16.60
N ILE A 80 5.89 5.34 -16.37
CA ILE A 80 4.80 5.87 -17.20
C ILE A 80 5.33 6.56 -18.45
N ALA A 81 4.95 6.04 -19.63
CA ALA A 81 5.28 6.62 -20.93
C ALA A 81 4.25 7.67 -21.39
N ASP A 82 2.96 7.46 -21.12
CA ASP A 82 1.91 8.45 -21.40
C ASP A 82 0.92 8.51 -20.23
N TYR A 83 0.79 9.70 -19.63
CA TYR A 83 -0.12 9.95 -18.50
C TYR A 83 -1.59 10.12 -18.91
N TYR A 84 -1.88 10.23 -20.22
CA TYR A 84 -3.22 10.52 -20.75
C TYR A 84 -3.87 9.35 -21.45
N ASP A 85 -3.18 8.19 -21.49
CA ASP A 85 -3.72 6.98 -22.15
C ASP A 85 -3.55 5.76 -21.25
N ILE A 86 -4.35 4.73 -21.55
CA ILE A 86 -4.34 3.43 -20.85
C ILE A 86 -3.38 2.49 -21.58
N ASP A 87 -2.62 1.71 -20.82
CA ASP A 87 -1.79 0.65 -21.40
C ASP A 87 -2.67 -0.35 -22.16
N PRO A 88 -2.34 -0.65 -23.42
CA PRO A 88 -3.11 -1.62 -24.22
C PRO A 88 -3.27 -3.00 -23.57
N MET A 89 -2.39 -3.38 -22.66
CA MET A 89 -2.51 -4.60 -21.84
C MET A 89 -3.78 -4.58 -21.00
N PHE A 90 -4.18 -3.42 -20.47
CA PHE A 90 -5.34 -3.28 -19.59
C PHE A 90 -6.62 -2.91 -20.35
N GLY A 91 -6.50 -2.41 -21.57
CA GLY A 91 -7.62 -1.96 -22.39
C GLY A 91 -7.43 -0.57 -22.99
N THR A 92 -8.50 0.19 -23.07
CA THR A 92 -8.54 1.53 -23.68
C THR A 92 -9.15 2.55 -22.71
N LEU A 93 -9.04 3.86 -23.04
CA LEU A 93 -9.77 4.91 -22.31
C LEU A 93 -11.28 4.68 -22.28
N SER A 94 -11.87 4.07 -23.34
CA SER A 94 -13.29 3.73 -23.35
C SER A 94 -13.62 2.60 -22.37
N ASP A 95 -12.70 1.65 -22.16
CA ASP A 95 -12.84 0.60 -21.16
C ASP A 95 -12.75 1.17 -19.75
N PHE A 96 -11.84 2.13 -19.55
CA PHE A 96 -11.74 2.87 -18.31
C PHE A 96 -13.02 3.65 -17.99
N ASP A 97 -13.59 4.36 -18.97
CA ASP A 97 -14.85 5.10 -18.78
C ASP A 97 -15.99 4.18 -18.34
N ARG A 98 -16.11 2.98 -18.98
CA ARG A 98 -17.12 1.98 -18.58
C ARG A 98 -16.87 1.41 -17.18
N LEU A 99 -15.60 1.22 -16.79
CA LEU A 99 -15.28 0.80 -15.43
C LEU A 99 -15.69 1.88 -14.43
N LEU A 100 -15.29 3.14 -14.68
CA LEU A 100 -15.59 4.28 -13.82
C LEU A 100 -17.10 4.49 -13.63
N GLU A 101 -17.86 4.44 -14.75
CA GLU A 101 -19.33 4.48 -14.71
C GLU A 101 -19.90 3.35 -13.85
N GLY A 102 -19.44 2.11 -14.06
CA GLY A 102 -19.88 0.95 -13.28
C GLY A 102 -19.55 1.05 -11.79
N VAL A 103 -18.44 1.67 -11.43
CA VAL A 103 -18.05 1.99 -10.02
C VAL A 103 -19.02 2.99 -9.42
N HIS A 104 -19.27 4.10 -10.10
CA HIS A 104 -20.17 5.16 -9.65
C HIS A 104 -21.63 4.72 -9.58
N GLU A 105 -22.12 3.90 -10.52
CA GLU A 105 -23.48 3.32 -10.48
C GLU A 105 -23.74 2.49 -9.22
N ARG A 106 -22.69 1.93 -8.61
CA ARG A 106 -22.78 1.17 -7.35
C ARG A 106 -22.55 2.02 -6.11
N GLY A 107 -22.43 3.34 -6.28
CA GLY A 107 -22.12 4.27 -5.19
C GLY A 107 -20.72 4.06 -4.62
N MET A 108 -19.81 3.48 -5.38
CA MET A 108 -18.38 3.41 -5.07
C MET A 108 -17.63 4.55 -5.75
N ARG A 109 -16.35 4.72 -5.41
CA ARG A 109 -15.43 5.72 -5.93
C ARG A 109 -14.19 5.05 -6.52
N LEU A 110 -13.45 5.78 -7.35
CA LEU A 110 -12.22 5.29 -7.97
C LEU A 110 -11.10 6.28 -7.78
N VAL A 111 -10.00 5.79 -7.20
CA VAL A 111 -8.75 6.51 -6.97
C VAL A 111 -7.66 5.91 -7.86
N MET A 112 -6.94 6.74 -8.60
CA MET A 112 -5.83 6.32 -9.44
C MET A 112 -4.49 6.49 -8.73
N ASP A 113 -3.51 5.71 -9.16
CA ASP A 113 -2.12 5.89 -8.74
C ASP A 113 -1.49 7.08 -9.49
N LEU A 114 -0.83 7.99 -8.78
CA LEU A 114 -0.17 9.17 -9.32
C LEU A 114 1.34 9.00 -9.17
N VAL A 115 2.02 8.62 -10.25
CA VAL A 115 3.47 8.42 -10.27
C VAL A 115 4.13 9.64 -10.89
N VAL A 116 4.65 10.54 -10.05
CA VAL A 116 5.17 11.85 -10.49
C VAL A 116 6.53 12.23 -9.89
N ASN A 117 7.16 11.32 -9.13
CA ASN A 117 8.58 11.48 -8.80
C ASN A 117 9.45 11.25 -10.04
N HIS A 118 9.05 10.34 -10.92
CA HIS A 118 9.76 9.94 -12.12
C HIS A 118 8.76 9.64 -13.26
N SER A 119 9.27 9.45 -14.46
CA SER A 119 8.51 8.92 -15.59
C SER A 119 9.27 7.77 -16.26
N SER A 120 8.69 7.14 -17.30
CA SER A 120 9.46 6.27 -18.18
C SER A 120 10.52 7.05 -18.97
N ASP A 121 11.63 6.38 -19.30
CA ASP A 121 12.60 6.88 -20.28
C ASP A 121 12.04 6.93 -21.72
N GLU A 122 10.88 6.29 -21.95
CA GLU A 122 10.11 6.34 -23.20
C GLU A 122 9.06 7.47 -23.21
N ASN A 123 8.89 8.17 -22.07
CA ASN A 123 7.99 9.33 -22.01
C ASN A 123 8.49 10.44 -22.96
N PRO A 124 7.61 11.08 -23.77
CA PRO A 124 7.98 12.17 -24.68
C PRO A 124 8.70 13.34 -23.99
N TRP A 125 8.46 13.57 -22.70
CA TRP A 125 9.18 14.60 -21.95
C TRP A 125 10.66 14.23 -21.80
N PHE A 126 10.95 12.97 -21.42
CA PHE A 126 12.33 12.52 -21.30
C PHE A 126 13.02 12.39 -22.65
N ALA A 127 12.35 11.88 -23.67
CA ALA A 127 12.90 11.78 -25.03
C ALA A 127 13.33 13.17 -25.56
N GLN A 128 12.54 14.21 -25.32
CA GLN A 128 12.90 15.60 -25.64
C GLN A 128 14.06 16.10 -24.76
N SER A 129 13.98 15.90 -23.44
CA SER A 129 15.03 16.30 -22.49
C SER A 129 16.39 15.71 -22.85
N ARG A 130 16.41 14.44 -23.25
CA ARG A 130 17.61 13.70 -23.64
C ARG A 130 18.17 14.10 -25.02
N SER A 131 17.35 14.69 -25.89
CA SER A 131 17.72 14.95 -27.28
C SER A 131 18.86 15.96 -27.45
N SER A 132 19.02 16.92 -26.54
CA SER A 132 20.07 17.94 -26.53
C SER A 132 20.15 18.64 -25.17
N ARG A 133 21.34 19.15 -24.82
CA ARG A 133 21.53 20.00 -23.63
C ARG A 133 20.77 21.31 -23.71
N GLU A 134 20.48 21.80 -24.92
CA GLU A 134 19.78 23.05 -25.21
C GLU A 134 18.26 22.86 -25.43
N ASN A 135 17.75 21.60 -25.33
CA ASN A 135 16.32 21.37 -25.49
C ASN A 135 15.54 22.09 -24.37
N PRO A 136 14.42 22.77 -24.67
CA PRO A 136 13.60 23.44 -23.65
C PRO A 136 13.16 22.54 -22.49
N LYS A 137 13.07 21.22 -22.71
CA LYS A 137 12.74 20.25 -21.68
C LYS A 137 13.95 19.65 -20.97
N ARG A 138 15.19 20.15 -21.28
CA ARG A 138 16.40 19.58 -20.63
C ARG A 138 16.24 19.56 -19.10
N ASP A 139 15.83 20.67 -18.53
CA ASP A 139 15.68 20.88 -17.10
C ASP A 139 14.37 20.32 -16.50
N TRP A 140 13.63 19.53 -17.28
CA TRP A 140 12.48 18.80 -16.76
C TRP A 140 12.88 17.55 -15.95
N TYR A 141 14.15 17.12 -16.13
CA TYR A 141 14.76 16.00 -15.42
C TYR A 141 16.06 16.44 -14.78
N ILE A 142 16.56 15.67 -13.82
CA ILE A 142 17.76 16.02 -13.06
C ILE A 142 19.00 15.48 -13.79
N TRP A 143 19.74 16.37 -14.47
CA TRP A 143 20.96 16.08 -15.19
C TRP A 143 22.18 16.68 -14.50
N ARG A 144 23.31 15.96 -14.49
CA ARG A 144 24.59 16.48 -13.94
C ARG A 144 25.76 16.03 -14.81
N ASP A 145 26.78 16.87 -14.85
CA ASP A 145 28.08 16.50 -15.45
C ASP A 145 28.79 15.45 -14.58
N PRO A 146 29.74 14.70 -15.16
CA PRO A 146 30.63 13.83 -14.39
C PRO A 146 31.34 14.58 -13.25
N ARG A 147 31.74 13.85 -12.20
CA ARG A 147 32.59 14.42 -11.14
C ARG A 147 33.79 15.14 -11.77
N PRO A 148 34.20 16.31 -11.23
CA PRO A 148 35.36 17.04 -11.70
C PRO A 148 36.61 16.16 -11.77
N GLY A 149 37.24 16.09 -12.96
CA GLY A 149 38.44 15.30 -13.21
C GLY A 149 38.20 13.83 -13.56
N CYS A 150 36.96 13.37 -13.62
CA CYS A 150 36.60 12.02 -14.06
C CYS A 150 36.14 12.01 -15.53
N VAL A 151 36.27 10.86 -16.18
CA VAL A 151 35.74 10.61 -17.52
C VAL A 151 34.33 10.06 -17.39
N GLY A 152 33.37 10.72 -18.04
CA GLY A 152 31.96 10.28 -17.98
C GLY A 152 31.77 8.86 -18.50
N GLY A 153 30.90 8.10 -17.83
CA GLY A 153 30.65 6.69 -18.13
C GLY A 153 31.63 5.69 -17.49
N GLU A 154 32.72 6.17 -16.90
CA GLU A 154 33.61 5.31 -16.12
C GLU A 154 33.16 5.19 -14.66
N ALA A 155 33.50 4.09 -14.00
CA ALA A 155 33.16 3.86 -12.60
C ALA A 155 33.77 4.94 -11.69
N GLY A 156 32.96 5.53 -10.80
CA GLY A 156 33.35 6.61 -9.91
C GLY A 156 33.24 8.00 -10.52
N ALA A 157 32.74 8.11 -11.75
CA ALA A 157 32.46 9.39 -12.41
C ALA A 157 31.04 9.92 -12.16
N GLU A 158 30.20 9.15 -11.47
CA GLU A 158 28.86 9.55 -11.10
C GLU A 158 28.87 10.86 -10.30
N PRO A 159 27.87 11.77 -10.47
CA PRO A 159 27.82 13.07 -9.79
C PRO A 159 27.93 13.00 -8.29
N ASN A 160 27.29 12.00 -7.66
CA ASN A 160 27.45 11.61 -6.27
C ASN A 160 27.42 10.07 -6.14
N ASN A 161 27.47 9.58 -4.92
CA ASN A 161 27.58 8.15 -4.65
C ASN A 161 26.25 7.46 -4.30
N TRP A 162 25.09 8.06 -4.59
CA TRP A 162 23.80 7.50 -4.19
C TRP A 162 23.53 6.15 -4.86
N GLY A 163 23.05 5.20 -4.05
CA GLY A 163 22.49 3.94 -4.53
C GLY A 163 21.04 4.10 -4.96
N SER A 164 20.65 3.35 -5.99
CA SER A 164 19.25 3.18 -6.40
C SER A 164 18.53 2.21 -5.45
N PHE A 165 17.21 2.36 -5.27
CA PHE A 165 16.37 1.41 -4.54
C PHE A 165 16.43 -0.01 -5.15
N PHE A 166 16.62 -0.10 -6.47
CA PHE A 166 16.73 -1.38 -7.18
C PHE A 166 18.17 -1.78 -7.48
N SER A 167 19.08 -1.45 -6.57
CA SER A 167 20.51 -1.77 -6.67
C SER A 167 21.28 -0.98 -7.73
N GLY A 168 22.60 -0.87 -7.53
CA GLY A 168 23.49 -0.11 -8.40
C GLY A 168 23.47 1.40 -8.11
N SER A 169 24.06 2.18 -9.04
CA SER A 169 24.07 3.65 -8.97
C SER A 169 22.68 4.23 -9.21
N ALA A 170 22.34 5.33 -8.52
CA ALA A 170 21.19 6.17 -8.85
C ALA A 170 21.42 7.09 -10.06
N TRP A 171 22.55 6.99 -10.75
CA TRP A 171 22.91 7.80 -11.91
C TRP A 171 23.18 6.93 -13.14
N ALA A 172 22.58 7.30 -14.26
CA ALA A 172 22.82 6.63 -15.53
C ALA A 172 23.48 7.59 -16.53
N TRP A 173 24.58 7.11 -17.14
CA TRP A 173 25.31 7.86 -18.17
C TRP A 173 24.54 7.91 -19.48
N ASP A 174 24.44 9.09 -20.07
CA ASP A 174 23.93 9.32 -21.42
C ASP A 174 25.08 9.77 -22.34
N GLU A 175 25.54 8.87 -23.21
CA GLU A 175 26.62 9.15 -24.17
C GLU A 175 26.27 10.26 -25.14
N SER A 176 24.99 10.40 -25.51
CA SER A 176 24.54 11.35 -26.52
C SER A 176 24.72 12.81 -26.09
N THR A 177 24.56 13.08 -24.81
CA THR A 177 24.69 14.44 -24.25
C THR A 177 25.91 14.58 -23.32
N GLY A 178 26.58 13.49 -22.96
CA GLY A 178 27.73 13.52 -22.09
C GLY A 178 27.41 13.98 -20.67
N GLN A 179 26.25 13.58 -20.14
CA GLN A 179 25.80 13.86 -18.76
C GLN A 179 25.16 12.61 -18.15
N TYR A 180 25.05 12.60 -16.83
CA TYR A 180 24.26 11.63 -16.08
C TYR A 180 22.87 12.18 -15.79
N TYR A 181 21.84 11.31 -15.82
CA TYR A 181 20.53 11.61 -15.26
C TYR A 181 20.30 10.80 -13.98
N LEU A 182 19.54 11.40 -13.04
CA LEU A 182 19.14 10.76 -11.80
C LEU A 182 18.00 9.77 -12.06
N HIS A 183 18.07 8.61 -11.41
CA HIS A 183 16.97 7.64 -11.30
C HIS A 183 17.06 6.95 -9.94
N LEU A 184 16.16 7.27 -9.03
CA LEU A 184 16.15 6.64 -7.70
C LEU A 184 15.72 5.17 -7.74
N PHE A 185 14.96 4.78 -8.76
CA PHE A 185 14.45 3.43 -9.00
C PHE A 185 15.16 2.77 -10.21
N HIS A 186 14.41 2.17 -11.12
CA HIS A 186 14.99 1.57 -12.30
C HIS A 186 15.63 2.63 -13.22
N ARG A 187 16.73 2.27 -13.92
CA ARG A 187 17.38 3.20 -14.88
C ARG A 187 16.44 3.72 -15.98
N LYS A 188 15.32 3.03 -16.22
CA LYS A 188 14.25 3.47 -17.13
C LYS A 188 13.20 4.37 -16.45
N GLN A 189 13.45 4.80 -15.22
CA GLN A 189 12.58 5.69 -14.44
C GLN A 189 13.34 6.98 -14.08
N PRO A 190 13.65 7.87 -15.06
CA PRO A 190 14.35 9.12 -14.78
C PRO A 190 13.52 10.03 -13.88
N ASP A 191 14.17 10.63 -12.87
CA ASP A 191 13.54 11.51 -11.88
C ASP A 191 13.21 12.88 -12.49
N LEU A 192 11.97 13.31 -12.29
CA LEU A 192 11.47 14.63 -12.68
C LEU A 192 12.07 15.73 -11.79
N ASN A 193 12.39 16.87 -12.39
CA ASN A 193 12.88 18.04 -11.69
C ASN A 193 11.71 18.93 -11.22
N TRP A 194 11.23 18.71 -10.00
CA TRP A 194 10.14 19.48 -9.42
C TRP A 194 10.48 20.94 -9.10
N ASP A 195 11.76 21.32 -9.05
CA ASP A 195 12.16 22.72 -8.94
C ASP A 195 11.74 23.52 -10.20
N ASN A 196 11.55 22.82 -11.34
CA ASN A 196 11.06 23.45 -12.57
C ASN A 196 9.53 23.63 -12.51
N PRO A 197 9.01 24.89 -12.53
CA PRO A 197 7.58 25.15 -12.47
C PRO A 197 6.80 24.64 -13.69
N GLU A 198 7.44 24.42 -14.84
CA GLU A 198 6.78 23.84 -16.01
C GLU A 198 6.45 22.36 -15.79
N VAL A 199 7.31 21.61 -15.07
CA VAL A 199 7.05 20.23 -14.66
C VAL A 199 5.83 20.20 -13.75
N ARG A 200 5.81 21.02 -12.68
CA ARG A 200 4.67 21.11 -11.77
C ARG A 200 3.36 21.43 -12.51
N SER A 201 3.41 22.45 -13.38
CA SER A 201 2.24 22.83 -14.19
C SER A 201 1.77 21.70 -15.13
N ALA A 202 2.69 20.89 -15.68
CA ALA A 202 2.33 19.75 -16.52
C ALA A 202 1.66 18.63 -15.71
N VAL A 203 2.19 18.34 -14.52
CA VAL A 203 1.60 17.37 -13.57
C VAL A 203 0.19 17.82 -13.14
N TYR A 204 0.01 19.08 -12.73
CA TYR A 204 -1.30 19.59 -12.31
C TYR A 204 -2.34 19.59 -13.45
N ARG A 205 -1.93 19.86 -14.69
CA ARG A 205 -2.84 19.72 -15.86
C ARG A 205 -3.27 18.27 -16.07
N MET A 206 -2.36 17.33 -15.90
CA MET A 206 -2.67 15.89 -16.01
C MET A 206 -3.62 15.44 -14.90
N MET A 207 -3.36 15.82 -13.65
CA MET A 207 -4.25 15.51 -12.53
C MET A 207 -5.64 16.08 -12.74
N ASN A 208 -5.75 17.35 -13.15
CA ASN A 208 -7.03 17.97 -13.45
C ASN A 208 -7.77 17.25 -14.58
N TRP A 209 -7.08 16.78 -15.62
CA TRP A 209 -7.68 16.04 -16.72
C TRP A 209 -8.35 14.73 -16.25
N TRP A 210 -7.70 14.00 -15.33
CA TRP A 210 -8.29 12.78 -14.74
C TRP A 210 -9.47 13.10 -13.81
N LEU A 211 -9.36 14.14 -12.98
CA LEU A 211 -10.46 14.58 -12.12
C LEU A 211 -11.66 15.08 -12.93
N ASP A 212 -11.42 15.80 -14.04
CA ASP A 212 -12.47 16.25 -14.96
C ASP A 212 -13.12 15.07 -15.70
N ARG A 213 -12.41 13.94 -15.84
CA ARG A 213 -12.95 12.69 -16.37
C ARG A 213 -13.82 11.95 -15.34
N GLY A 214 -13.74 12.29 -14.06
CA GLY A 214 -14.56 11.74 -12.99
C GLY A 214 -13.83 10.89 -11.97
N VAL A 215 -12.51 10.82 -12.01
CA VAL A 215 -11.70 10.17 -10.96
C VAL A 215 -11.90 10.88 -9.62
N ASP A 216 -12.02 10.13 -8.52
CA ASP A 216 -12.37 10.68 -7.21
C ASP A 216 -11.16 11.03 -6.34
N GLY A 217 -9.94 10.85 -6.85
CA GLY A 217 -8.73 11.19 -6.11
C GLY A 217 -7.50 10.43 -6.56
N PHE A 218 -6.42 10.55 -5.78
CA PHE A 218 -5.14 9.93 -6.10
C PHE A 218 -4.46 9.31 -4.89
N ARG A 219 -3.89 8.12 -5.09
CA ARG A 219 -2.77 7.63 -4.29
C ARG A 219 -1.50 8.13 -4.97
N MET A 220 -0.65 8.80 -4.23
CA MET A 220 0.53 9.48 -4.75
C MET A 220 1.78 8.69 -4.43
N ASP A 221 2.37 8.11 -5.46
CA ASP A 221 3.55 7.25 -5.40
C ASP A 221 4.77 8.04 -4.91
N VAL A 222 5.43 7.53 -3.87
CA VAL A 222 6.65 8.08 -3.25
C VAL A 222 6.68 9.62 -3.21
N ILE A 223 5.56 10.24 -2.87
CA ILE A 223 5.36 11.68 -3.03
C ILE A 223 6.31 12.53 -2.18
N ASN A 224 6.86 11.98 -1.10
CA ASN A 224 7.85 12.67 -0.27
C ASN A 224 9.24 12.73 -0.91
N LEU A 225 9.46 12.09 -2.07
CA LEU A 225 10.73 12.12 -2.80
C LEU A 225 10.78 13.20 -3.90
N ILE A 226 9.69 13.94 -4.17
CA ILE A 226 9.65 14.91 -5.28
C ILE A 226 10.56 16.13 -5.06
N SER A 227 10.92 16.46 -3.81
CA SER A 227 11.87 17.50 -3.47
C SER A 227 13.16 16.89 -2.92
N LYS A 228 14.30 17.30 -3.49
CA LYS A 228 15.62 16.78 -3.15
C LYS A 228 16.53 17.92 -2.69
N ASP A 229 17.61 17.59 -1.94
CA ASP A 229 18.66 18.56 -1.60
C ASP A 229 19.29 19.08 -2.91
N PRO A 230 19.20 20.39 -3.20
CA PRO A 230 19.72 20.95 -4.46
C PRO A 230 21.23 20.77 -4.62
N GLY A 231 21.96 20.59 -3.52
CA GLY A 231 23.41 20.33 -3.52
C GLY A 231 23.77 18.90 -3.95
N LEU A 232 22.82 17.98 -3.92
CA LEU A 232 23.02 16.55 -4.22
C LEU A 232 24.31 15.98 -3.58
N PRO A 233 24.52 16.16 -2.25
CA PRO A 233 25.76 15.75 -1.60
C PRO A 233 25.94 14.24 -1.61
N ASP A 234 27.16 13.77 -1.40
CA ASP A 234 27.42 12.34 -1.21
C ASP A 234 26.69 11.82 0.05
N GLY A 235 26.11 10.63 -0.07
CA GLY A 235 25.52 9.88 1.04
C GLY A 235 26.56 9.11 1.85
N ILE A 236 26.17 8.63 3.02
CA ILE A 236 27.03 7.85 3.92
C ILE A 236 27.19 6.43 3.35
N VAL A 237 28.45 6.00 3.16
CA VAL A 237 28.76 4.62 2.77
C VAL A 237 28.92 3.76 4.03
N TYR A 238 28.01 2.83 4.24
CA TYR A 238 28.09 1.88 5.35
C TYR A 238 29.06 0.71 5.02
N PRO A 239 29.65 0.07 6.06
CA PRO A 239 30.52 -1.09 5.85
C PRO A 239 29.84 -2.18 5.01
N GLY A 240 30.52 -2.68 3.99
CA GLY A 240 30.01 -3.70 3.07
C GLY A 240 29.09 -3.18 1.96
N ARG A 241 28.80 -1.87 1.91
CA ARG A 241 28.06 -1.25 0.81
C ARG A 241 28.99 -0.59 -0.20
N VAL A 242 28.64 -0.66 -1.47
CA VAL A 242 29.35 0.02 -2.56
C VAL A 242 28.84 1.45 -2.72
N TRP A 243 27.53 1.65 -2.60
CA TRP A 243 26.87 2.92 -2.79
C TRP A 243 26.53 3.58 -1.45
N GLY A 244 26.48 4.90 -1.46
CA GLY A 244 26.12 5.71 -0.30
C GLY A 244 24.60 5.76 -0.08
N GLU A 245 24.20 5.89 1.17
CA GLU A 245 22.83 6.11 1.58
C GLU A 245 22.42 7.55 1.23
N GLY A 246 21.67 7.69 0.14
CA GLY A 246 21.20 9.00 -0.35
C GLY A 246 19.87 9.43 0.24
N PHE A 247 19.14 8.53 0.91
CA PHE A 247 17.77 8.77 1.38
C PHE A 247 17.59 10.09 2.16
N PRO A 248 18.47 10.47 3.11
CA PRO A 248 18.35 11.74 3.82
C PRO A 248 18.45 12.99 2.94
N HIS A 249 18.92 12.87 1.70
CA HIS A 249 19.13 13.97 0.77
C HIS A 249 18.12 14.02 -0.37
N PHE A 250 17.43 12.93 -0.65
CA PHE A 250 16.39 12.89 -1.68
C PHE A 250 14.98 12.68 -1.13
N SER A 251 14.81 12.48 0.17
CA SER A 251 13.52 12.41 0.84
C SER A 251 13.25 13.69 1.62
N GLU A 252 12.01 14.15 1.58
CA GLU A 252 11.54 15.32 2.34
C GLU A 252 12.44 16.57 2.16
N GLY A 253 12.87 16.83 0.92
CA GLY A 253 13.70 17.98 0.59
C GLY A 253 13.03 19.32 0.90
N PRO A 254 13.78 20.44 0.77
CA PRO A 254 13.41 21.73 1.36
C PRO A 254 12.12 22.36 0.81
N HIS A 255 11.67 21.96 -0.38
CA HIS A 255 10.49 22.52 -1.04
C HIS A 255 9.28 21.56 -1.05
N LEU A 256 9.37 20.38 -0.40
CA LEU A 256 8.31 19.37 -0.46
C LEU A 256 6.93 19.93 -0.09
N HIS A 257 6.83 20.53 1.10
CA HIS A 257 5.56 21.06 1.61
C HIS A 257 5.03 22.25 0.80
N GLU A 258 5.92 23.03 0.17
CA GLU A 258 5.53 24.08 -0.78
C GLU A 258 4.86 23.46 -2.02
N TYR A 259 5.43 22.37 -2.55
CA TYR A 259 4.88 21.68 -3.73
C TYR A 259 3.57 20.96 -3.42
N LEU A 260 3.42 20.34 -2.25
CA LEU A 260 2.17 19.71 -1.83
C LEU A 260 1.05 20.74 -1.63
N ALA A 261 1.36 21.87 -0.99
CA ALA A 261 0.40 22.97 -0.82
C ALA A 261 0.04 23.63 -2.17
N GLU A 262 1.01 23.77 -3.10
CA GLU A 262 0.76 24.24 -4.46
C GLU A 262 -0.15 23.26 -5.22
N MET A 263 0.14 21.95 -5.15
CA MET A 263 -0.68 20.90 -5.75
C MET A 263 -2.12 20.95 -5.22
N ARG A 264 -2.30 21.08 -3.91
CA ARG A 264 -3.64 21.19 -3.30
C ARG A 264 -4.40 22.38 -3.89
N ARG A 265 -3.78 23.54 -3.96
CA ARG A 265 -4.37 24.78 -4.49
C ARG A 265 -4.71 24.67 -5.98
N GLU A 266 -3.81 24.12 -6.80
CA GLU A 266 -3.97 24.10 -8.26
C GLU A 266 -4.88 22.98 -8.77
N VAL A 267 -5.08 21.92 -7.97
CA VAL A 267 -5.77 20.71 -8.40
C VAL A 267 -7.06 20.46 -7.62
N PHE A 268 -7.04 20.61 -6.30
CA PHE A 268 -8.15 20.17 -5.45
C PHE A 268 -9.02 21.32 -4.93
N ASP A 269 -8.51 22.55 -4.87
CA ASP A 269 -9.30 23.68 -4.39
C ASP A 269 -10.49 23.95 -5.31
N GLY A 270 -11.68 24.07 -4.71
CA GLY A 270 -12.94 24.23 -5.45
C GLY A 270 -13.57 22.92 -5.93
N ARG A 271 -12.93 21.78 -5.71
CA ARG A 271 -13.52 20.45 -5.90
C ARG A 271 -13.97 19.90 -4.55
N SER A 272 -15.09 19.21 -4.53
CA SER A 272 -15.59 18.48 -3.35
C SER A 272 -15.56 16.97 -3.62
N GLY A 273 -15.49 16.18 -2.55
CA GLY A 273 -15.59 14.73 -2.64
C GLY A 273 -14.34 14.02 -3.20
N THR A 274 -13.21 14.70 -3.24
CA THR A 274 -11.91 14.10 -3.62
C THR A 274 -11.17 13.54 -2.42
N MET A 275 -10.26 12.58 -2.65
CA MET A 275 -9.40 11.97 -1.63
C MET A 275 -7.95 11.94 -2.11
N THR A 276 -7.02 12.19 -1.17
CA THR A 276 -5.58 12.08 -1.42
C THR A 276 -4.92 11.21 -0.36
N VAL A 277 -4.06 10.28 -0.79
CA VAL A 277 -3.17 9.53 0.10
C VAL A 277 -1.77 9.51 -0.48
N GLY A 278 -0.79 9.96 0.30
CA GLY A 278 0.61 9.96 -0.11
C GLY A 278 1.33 8.71 0.36
N GLU A 279 2.05 8.05 -0.53
CA GLU A 279 3.05 7.08 -0.10
C GLU A 279 4.30 7.85 0.33
N CYS A 280 4.68 7.69 1.62
CA CYS A 280 5.76 8.46 2.22
C CYS A 280 6.74 7.52 2.96
N PRO A 281 7.58 6.77 2.21
CA PRO A 281 8.62 5.95 2.86
C PRO A 281 9.51 6.82 3.75
N GLY A 282 9.78 6.33 4.97
CA GLY A 282 10.61 7.03 5.94
C GLY A 282 9.99 8.26 6.60
N VAL A 283 8.70 8.56 6.38
CA VAL A 283 7.98 9.57 7.16
C VAL A 283 8.02 9.18 8.64
N ARG A 284 8.27 10.16 9.51
CA ARG A 284 8.42 9.92 10.94
C ARG A 284 7.19 10.38 11.72
N ARG A 285 6.99 9.76 12.88
CA ARG A 285 5.90 10.11 13.81
C ARG A 285 5.93 11.56 14.30
N ASP A 286 7.12 12.17 14.37
CA ASP A 286 7.30 13.56 14.82
C ASP A 286 7.03 14.60 13.72
N ASN A 287 6.93 14.19 12.45
CA ASN A 287 6.68 15.11 11.33
C ASN A 287 5.43 14.78 10.49
N VAL A 288 4.75 13.67 10.76
CA VAL A 288 3.61 13.23 9.93
C VAL A 288 2.47 14.26 9.84
N LEU A 289 2.26 15.06 10.88
CA LEU A 289 1.28 16.15 10.87
C LEU A 289 1.66 17.29 9.91
N LEU A 290 2.91 17.37 9.44
CA LEU A 290 3.24 18.29 8.36
C LEU A 290 2.51 17.94 7.05
N PHE A 291 2.19 16.66 6.85
CA PHE A 291 1.45 16.18 5.69
C PHE A 291 -0.07 16.15 5.89
N THR A 292 -0.53 15.73 7.09
CA THR A 292 -1.92 15.30 7.34
C THR A 292 -2.74 16.26 8.19
N ASP A 293 -2.16 17.33 8.75
CA ASP A 293 -2.94 18.36 9.43
C ASP A 293 -3.83 19.11 8.41
N PRO A 294 -5.16 19.06 8.53
CA PRO A 294 -6.08 19.73 7.60
C PRO A 294 -5.82 21.24 7.46
N ALA A 295 -5.27 21.89 8.50
CA ALA A 295 -4.95 23.32 8.47
C ALA A 295 -3.79 23.65 7.49
N ARG A 296 -2.94 22.67 7.18
CA ARG A 296 -1.84 22.83 6.22
C ARG A 296 -2.29 22.65 4.77
N ARG A 297 -3.41 21.94 4.55
CA ARG A 297 -3.99 21.74 3.22
C ARG A 297 -2.99 21.09 2.25
N GLU A 298 -2.43 19.96 2.64
CA GLU A 298 -1.52 19.17 1.82
C GLU A 298 -2.17 17.84 1.41
N LEU A 299 -2.08 16.81 2.25
CA LEU A 299 -2.65 15.48 2.00
C LEU A 299 -3.73 15.15 3.03
N ASP A 300 -4.68 14.29 2.66
CA ASP A 300 -5.70 13.82 3.61
C ASP A 300 -5.13 12.73 4.54
N MET A 301 -4.21 11.89 4.03
CA MET A 301 -3.51 10.85 4.80
C MET A 301 -2.21 10.42 4.09
N VAL A 302 -1.39 9.63 4.80
CA VAL A 302 -0.15 9.06 4.24
C VAL A 302 -0.02 7.58 4.59
N PHE A 303 0.56 6.80 3.69
CA PHE A 303 1.11 5.48 3.99
C PHE A 303 2.48 5.66 4.64
N GLN A 304 2.61 5.17 5.86
CA GLN A 304 3.84 5.05 6.61
C GLN A 304 4.36 3.61 6.55
N PHE A 305 5.64 3.39 6.77
CA PHE A 305 6.28 2.09 6.54
C PHE A 305 6.76 1.39 7.82
N ASP A 306 6.68 2.04 9.00
CA ASP A 306 7.25 1.49 10.24
C ASP A 306 6.79 0.05 10.53
N HIS A 307 5.51 -0.28 10.29
CA HIS A 307 4.99 -1.62 10.60
C HIS A 307 5.42 -2.67 9.58
N VAL A 308 5.55 -2.31 8.28
CA VAL A 308 6.00 -3.25 7.24
C VAL A 308 7.51 -3.47 7.30
N ASP A 309 8.25 -2.53 7.88
CA ASP A 309 9.71 -2.63 8.10
C ASP A 309 10.08 -3.37 9.39
N LEU A 310 9.11 -3.75 10.22
CA LEU A 310 9.38 -4.52 11.46
C LEU A 310 10.13 -5.82 11.13
N GLY A 311 11.23 -6.07 11.84
CA GLY A 311 12.05 -7.27 11.67
C GLY A 311 12.98 -7.26 10.47
N LEU A 312 13.14 -6.11 9.76
CA LEU A 312 13.98 -5.98 8.57
C LEU A 312 15.30 -5.25 8.82
N GLU A 313 15.77 -5.19 10.06
CA GLU A 313 16.99 -4.42 10.44
C GLU A 313 18.27 -4.91 9.75
N ALA A 314 18.32 -6.20 9.35
CA ALA A 314 19.44 -6.76 8.58
C ALA A 314 19.26 -6.60 7.05
N GLY A 315 18.16 -6.00 6.61
CA GLY A 315 17.76 -5.83 5.22
C GLY A 315 16.47 -6.58 4.89
N LYS A 316 15.79 -6.14 3.83
CA LYS A 316 14.46 -6.64 3.43
C LYS A 316 14.40 -8.17 3.27
N PHE A 317 15.45 -8.76 2.71
CA PHE A 317 15.53 -10.19 2.44
C PHE A 317 16.26 -11.01 3.51
N HIS A 318 16.49 -10.40 4.70
CA HIS A 318 17.02 -11.06 5.89
C HIS A 318 16.11 -10.78 7.09
N PRO A 319 14.82 -11.16 7.02
CA PRO A 319 13.86 -10.86 8.08
C PRO A 319 14.14 -11.71 9.30
N ARG A 320 13.92 -11.14 10.49
CA ARG A 320 13.80 -11.91 11.73
C ARG A 320 12.33 -12.10 12.11
N PRO A 321 12.01 -13.12 12.90
CA PRO A 321 10.69 -13.26 13.51
C PRO A 321 10.33 -12.00 14.34
N LEU A 322 9.06 -11.62 14.33
CA LEU A 322 8.57 -10.53 15.16
C LEU A 322 8.51 -10.96 16.64
N ARG A 323 8.84 -10.04 17.52
CA ARG A 323 8.63 -10.23 18.96
C ARG A 323 7.18 -9.91 19.30
N PRO A 324 6.59 -10.64 20.27
CA PRO A 324 5.25 -10.31 20.75
C PRO A 324 5.13 -8.83 21.12
N GLY A 325 4.09 -8.16 20.63
CA GLY A 325 3.81 -6.76 20.88
C GLY A 325 4.39 -5.75 19.89
N GLU A 326 5.41 -6.08 19.10
CA GLU A 326 6.03 -5.13 18.17
C GLU A 326 5.02 -4.49 17.19
N LEU A 327 4.13 -5.29 16.62
CA LEU A 327 3.10 -4.78 15.72
C LEU A 327 2.10 -3.87 16.47
N ALA A 328 1.61 -4.32 17.63
CA ALA A 328 0.69 -3.56 18.46
C ALA A 328 1.28 -2.22 18.93
N ASP A 329 2.56 -2.23 19.33
CA ASP A 329 3.28 -1.02 19.77
C ASP A 329 3.47 -0.04 18.60
N CYS A 330 3.83 -0.55 17.43
CA CYS A 330 3.97 0.27 16.23
C CYS A 330 2.64 0.92 15.83
N LEU A 331 1.56 0.15 15.74
CA LEU A 331 0.24 0.65 15.39
C LEU A 331 -0.26 1.70 16.42
N SER A 332 -0.06 1.44 17.72
CA SER A 332 -0.42 2.40 18.78
C SER A 332 0.34 3.71 18.65
N ALA A 333 1.65 3.65 18.42
CA ALA A 333 2.50 4.84 18.28
C ALA A 333 2.06 5.71 17.09
N TRP A 334 1.58 5.12 15.99
CA TRP A 334 1.03 5.86 14.85
C TRP A 334 -0.36 6.43 15.12
N GLN A 335 -1.20 5.75 15.95
CA GLN A 335 -2.45 6.33 16.42
C GLN A 335 -2.20 7.60 17.27
N GLU A 336 -1.21 7.55 18.15
CA GLU A 336 -0.79 8.68 18.99
C GLU A 336 -0.17 9.82 18.17
N ALA A 337 0.68 9.51 17.19
CA ALA A 337 1.33 10.50 16.33
C ALA A 337 0.34 11.32 15.49
N GLN A 338 -0.68 10.67 14.92
CA GLN A 338 -1.75 11.35 14.21
C GLN A 338 -2.75 12.04 15.16
N GLY A 339 -2.91 11.50 16.37
CA GLY A 339 -3.79 12.05 17.40
C GLY A 339 -5.23 12.26 16.89
N GLU A 340 -5.84 13.37 17.29
CA GLU A 340 -7.17 13.76 16.82
C GLU A 340 -7.13 14.66 15.56
N VAL A 341 -5.95 15.20 15.22
CA VAL A 341 -5.76 16.16 14.13
C VAL A 341 -5.56 15.45 12.80
N GLY A 342 -4.54 14.61 12.71
CA GLY A 342 -4.21 13.89 11.50
C GLY A 342 -5.08 12.65 11.29
N TRP A 343 -4.79 11.87 10.23
CA TRP A 343 -5.54 10.67 9.89
C TRP A 343 -4.64 9.56 9.35
N ASN A 344 -4.81 8.34 9.86
CA ASN A 344 -4.04 7.18 9.42
C ASN A 344 -4.65 6.54 8.17
N SER A 345 -3.81 6.06 7.25
CA SER A 345 -4.11 4.93 6.39
C SER A 345 -3.77 3.63 7.12
N LEU A 346 -4.67 2.67 7.09
CA LEU A 346 -4.54 1.41 7.83
C LEU A 346 -4.40 0.27 6.83
N TYR A 347 -3.23 -0.34 6.72
CA TYR A 347 -2.96 -1.42 5.79
C TYR A 347 -1.97 -2.42 6.39
N PRO A 348 -2.17 -3.74 6.23
CA PRO A 348 -1.20 -4.74 6.66
C PRO A 348 -0.26 -5.13 5.53
N ASP A 349 -0.72 -5.08 4.28
CA ASP A 349 0.03 -5.37 3.06
C ASP A 349 -0.42 -4.51 1.87
N ASN A 350 0.27 -4.62 0.75
CA ASN A 350 -0.04 -4.01 -0.52
C ASN A 350 0.69 -4.77 -1.65
N HIS A 351 0.71 -4.22 -2.88
CA HIS A 351 1.37 -4.82 -4.04
C HIS A 351 2.92 -4.91 -3.93
N ASP A 352 3.52 -4.27 -2.92
CA ASP A 352 4.97 -4.24 -2.64
C ASP A 352 5.36 -4.94 -1.34
N GLN A 353 4.39 -5.51 -0.62
CA GLN A 353 4.59 -6.23 0.64
C GLN A 353 4.13 -7.69 0.51
N PRO A 354 4.74 -8.63 1.25
CA PRO A 354 4.24 -10.01 1.29
C PRO A 354 2.83 -10.07 1.90
N ARG A 355 2.11 -11.17 1.67
CA ARG A 355 0.76 -11.36 2.18
C ARG A 355 0.69 -11.25 3.71
N ALA A 356 -0.29 -10.52 4.22
CA ALA A 356 -0.43 -10.20 5.64
C ALA A 356 -0.43 -11.44 6.56
N VAL A 357 -1.14 -12.51 6.17
CA VAL A 357 -1.19 -13.77 6.94
C VAL A 357 0.19 -14.39 7.07
N SER A 358 0.96 -14.47 5.98
CA SER A 358 2.31 -15.05 5.99
C SER A 358 3.33 -14.15 6.70
N ARG A 359 3.11 -12.84 6.71
CA ARG A 359 4.04 -11.87 7.28
C ARG A 359 3.82 -11.61 8.77
N PHE A 360 2.59 -11.44 9.18
CA PHE A 360 2.19 -11.00 10.53
C PHE A 360 1.31 -12.04 11.24
N GLY A 361 0.72 -12.98 10.51
CA GLY A 361 -0.16 -14.00 11.02
C GLY A 361 0.52 -15.36 11.16
N ASP A 362 -0.26 -16.39 10.99
CA ASP A 362 0.14 -17.80 11.10
C ASP A 362 -0.68 -18.61 10.09
N GLU A 363 -0.03 -19.27 9.14
CA GLU A 363 -0.71 -20.05 8.11
C GLU A 363 -1.37 -21.34 8.68
N GLU A 364 -0.90 -21.87 9.82
CA GLU A 364 -1.55 -22.98 10.51
C GLU A 364 -2.86 -22.53 11.17
N TYR A 365 -2.93 -21.28 11.62
CA TYR A 365 -4.13 -20.61 12.14
C TYR A 365 -4.65 -19.57 11.15
N ARG A 366 -4.68 -19.91 9.84
CA ARG A 366 -4.94 -18.95 8.77
C ARG A 366 -6.20 -18.12 8.97
N TYR A 367 -7.33 -18.75 9.29
CA TYR A 367 -8.60 -18.06 9.51
C TYR A 367 -8.52 -17.14 10.74
N GLU A 368 -8.06 -17.67 11.85
CA GLU A 368 -7.99 -16.97 13.12
C GLU A 368 -7.02 -15.80 13.04
N SER A 369 -5.82 -16.01 12.46
CA SER A 369 -4.81 -14.96 12.36
C SER A 369 -5.20 -13.88 11.35
N ALA A 370 -5.77 -14.23 10.18
CA ALA A 370 -6.29 -13.25 9.22
C ALA A 370 -7.36 -12.36 9.85
N THR A 371 -8.31 -12.95 10.57
CA THR A 371 -9.42 -12.22 11.18
C THR A 371 -9.02 -11.43 12.43
N ALA A 372 -8.03 -11.91 13.19
CA ALA A 372 -7.43 -11.17 14.29
C ALA A 372 -6.68 -9.92 13.81
N LEU A 373 -5.82 -10.06 12.79
CA LEU A 373 -5.11 -8.95 12.16
C LEU A 373 -6.09 -7.92 11.58
N ALA A 374 -7.12 -8.37 10.86
CA ALA A 374 -8.16 -7.52 10.32
C ALA A 374 -8.90 -6.76 11.43
N THR A 375 -9.27 -7.42 12.54
CA THR A 375 -9.91 -6.77 13.68
C THR A 375 -8.99 -5.72 14.30
N ALA A 376 -7.73 -6.10 14.57
CA ALA A 376 -6.73 -5.20 15.15
C ALA A 376 -6.60 -3.90 14.35
N LEU A 377 -6.69 -3.98 13.02
CA LEU A 377 -6.44 -2.87 12.11
C LEU A 377 -7.72 -2.08 11.79
N HIS A 378 -8.82 -2.75 11.37
CA HIS A 378 -10.04 -2.08 10.91
C HIS A 378 -10.77 -1.31 12.00
N MET A 379 -10.58 -1.68 13.27
CA MET A 379 -11.18 -0.99 14.41
C MET A 379 -10.36 0.23 14.89
N LEU A 380 -9.15 0.47 14.37
CA LEU A 380 -8.35 1.67 14.65
C LEU A 380 -8.95 2.92 14.00
N ARG A 381 -8.48 4.10 14.45
CA ARG A 381 -8.80 5.40 13.85
C ARG A 381 -7.95 5.59 12.59
N GLY A 382 -8.58 5.58 11.45
CA GLY A 382 -7.96 5.68 10.14
C GLY A 382 -8.83 5.07 9.06
N THR A 383 -8.45 5.16 7.81
CA THR A 383 -9.11 4.53 6.67
C THR A 383 -8.45 3.19 6.36
N PRO A 384 -9.16 2.05 6.44
CA PRO A 384 -8.60 0.76 6.08
C PRO A 384 -8.46 0.60 4.57
N TYR A 385 -7.32 0.03 4.18
CA TYR A 385 -6.98 -0.37 2.81
C TYR A 385 -6.84 -1.88 2.78
N VAL A 386 -7.72 -2.54 2.06
CA VAL A 386 -7.71 -4.00 1.84
C VAL A 386 -7.01 -4.27 0.52
N TYR A 387 -5.92 -5.01 0.54
CA TYR A 387 -5.26 -5.43 -0.69
C TYR A 387 -5.96 -6.67 -1.27
N GLN A 388 -6.06 -6.73 -2.61
CA GLN A 388 -6.71 -7.86 -3.31
C GLN A 388 -6.24 -9.22 -2.80
N GLY A 389 -7.20 -10.04 -2.34
CA GLY A 389 -6.96 -11.37 -1.77
C GLY A 389 -6.72 -11.40 -0.26
N GLU A 390 -6.56 -10.27 0.40
CA GLU A 390 -6.50 -10.17 1.86
C GLU A 390 -7.82 -10.63 2.49
N GLU A 391 -8.95 -10.25 1.89
CA GLU A 391 -10.31 -10.67 2.28
C GLU A 391 -10.55 -12.17 2.13
N LEU A 392 -9.68 -12.89 1.44
CA LEU A 392 -9.71 -14.35 1.31
C LEU A 392 -8.75 -15.06 2.26
N GLY A 393 -7.89 -14.29 2.94
CA GLY A 393 -6.75 -14.81 3.69
C GLY A 393 -5.75 -15.52 2.79
N MET A 394 -5.45 -14.96 1.61
CA MET A 394 -4.39 -15.45 0.74
C MET A 394 -3.04 -15.39 1.42
N THR A 395 -2.20 -16.39 1.16
CA THR A 395 -0.85 -16.53 1.72
C THR A 395 0.21 -16.23 0.66
N ASN A 396 1.47 -16.16 1.09
CA ASN A 396 2.61 -16.15 0.18
C ASN A 396 2.58 -17.37 -0.74
N SER A 397 3.24 -17.25 -1.90
CA SER A 397 3.33 -18.33 -2.89
C SER A 397 4.60 -19.15 -2.71
N ILE A 398 4.62 -20.31 -3.35
CA ILE A 398 5.80 -21.17 -3.43
C ILE A 398 6.40 -21.01 -4.82
N PHE A 399 7.63 -20.46 -4.88
CA PHE A 399 8.43 -20.33 -6.10
C PHE A 399 9.51 -21.43 -6.11
N GLY A 400 9.67 -22.11 -7.25
CA GLY A 400 10.62 -23.22 -7.37
C GLY A 400 12.07 -22.77 -7.50
N GLY A 401 12.31 -21.57 -8.04
CA GLY A 401 13.63 -20.99 -8.25
C GLY A 401 13.52 -19.55 -8.73
N ILE A 402 14.66 -18.90 -8.96
CA ILE A 402 14.71 -17.50 -9.38
C ILE A 402 14.01 -17.24 -10.71
N GLU A 403 13.91 -18.23 -11.57
CA GLU A 403 13.21 -18.17 -12.86
C GLU A 403 11.70 -17.97 -12.76
N ASP A 404 11.09 -18.26 -11.61
CA ASP A 404 9.67 -18.06 -11.35
C ASP A 404 9.35 -16.62 -10.94
N TYR A 405 10.36 -15.88 -10.46
CA TYR A 405 10.20 -14.48 -10.07
C TYR A 405 10.09 -13.56 -11.29
N ARG A 406 9.33 -12.49 -11.15
CA ARG A 406 9.11 -11.46 -12.20
C ARG A 406 9.53 -10.07 -11.75
N ASP A 407 9.70 -9.89 -10.44
CA ASP A 407 10.04 -8.61 -9.85
C ASP A 407 11.50 -8.22 -10.09
N VAL A 408 11.70 -7.01 -10.61
CA VAL A 408 13.04 -6.45 -10.90
C VAL A 408 13.92 -6.34 -9.66
N GLU A 409 13.33 -6.02 -8.49
CA GLU A 409 14.05 -5.95 -7.22
C GLU A 409 14.59 -7.33 -6.82
N ALA A 410 13.72 -8.35 -6.85
CA ALA A 410 14.10 -9.73 -6.52
C ALA A 410 15.21 -10.27 -7.42
N LEU A 411 15.06 -10.09 -8.75
CA LEU A 411 16.03 -10.57 -9.73
C LEU A 411 17.40 -9.89 -9.58
N ARG A 412 17.42 -8.59 -9.32
CA ARG A 412 18.68 -7.85 -9.12
C ARG A 412 19.33 -8.20 -7.80
N TYR A 413 18.56 -8.21 -6.72
CA TYR A 413 19.07 -8.59 -5.41
C TYR A 413 19.69 -9.99 -5.44
N TYR A 414 18.99 -10.98 -6.01
CA TYR A 414 19.53 -12.34 -6.17
C TYR A 414 20.89 -12.36 -6.86
N ASN A 415 20.99 -11.68 -8.01
CA ASN A 415 22.23 -11.65 -8.76
C ASN A 415 23.39 -10.99 -7.99
N GLU A 416 23.12 -9.90 -7.29
CA GLU A 416 24.15 -9.18 -6.51
C GLU A 416 24.56 -9.95 -5.26
N ALA A 417 23.61 -10.50 -4.50
CA ALA A 417 23.88 -11.24 -3.27
C ALA A 417 24.67 -12.53 -3.56
N VAL A 418 24.30 -13.28 -4.60
CA VAL A 418 25.03 -14.49 -5.03
C VAL A 418 26.43 -14.12 -5.55
N ALA A 419 26.56 -13.04 -6.31
CA ALA A 419 27.88 -12.56 -6.76
C ALA A 419 28.76 -12.08 -5.58
N ALA A 420 28.16 -11.59 -4.50
CA ALA A 420 28.84 -11.22 -3.26
C ALA A 420 29.18 -12.43 -2.38
N GLY A 421 28.73 -13.65 -2.72
CA GLY A 421 29.06 -14.90 -2.04
C GLY A 421 27.99 -15.44 -1.09
N GLU A 422 26.77 -14.89 -1.10
CA GLU A 422 25.65 -15.50 -0.40
C GLU A 422 25.21 -16.79 -1.09
N SER A 423 24.66 -17.76 -0.33
CA SER A 423 24.16 -18.98 -0.95
C SER A 423 22.84 -18.68 -1.69
N PRO A 424 22.65 -19.23 -2.91
CA PRO A 424 21.40 -19.08 -3.65
C PRO A 424 20.17 -19.49 -2.84
N GLU A 425 20.29 -20.56 -2.03
CA GLU A 425 19.22 -21.08 -1.19
C GLU A 425 18.79 -20.05 -0.12
N SER A 426 19.78 -19.43 0.57
CA SER A 426 19.49 -18.42 1.60
C SER A 426 18.83 -17.17 1.00
N VAL A 427 19.27 -16.75 -0.18
CA VAL A 427 18.66 -15.62 -0.90
C VAL A 427 17.21 -15.94 -1.30
N LEU A 428 16.97 -17.15 -1.82
CA LEU A 428 15.62 -17.60 -2.19
C LEU A 428 14.69 -17.71 -0.98
N GLU A 429 15.17 -18.15 0.17
CA GLU A 429 14.39 -18.16 1.42
C GLU A 429 13.93 -16.74 1.81
N GLY A 430 14.83 -15.76 1.75
CA GLY A 430 14.48 -14.36 2.01
C GLY A 430 13.47 -13.79 1.00
N LEU A 431 13.66 -14.08 -0.28
CA LEU A 431 12.74 -13.69 -1.35
C LEU A 431 11.36 -14.33 -1.19
N ALA A 432 11.30 -15.62 -0.82
CA ALA A 432 10.04 -16.32 -0.59
C ALA A 432 9.24 -15.72 0.58
N PHE A 433 9.92 -15.15 1.58
CA PHE A 433 9.25 -14.57 2.73
C PHE A 433 8.84 -13.09 2.50
N THR A 434 9.72 -12.25 1.93
CA THR A 434 9.48 -10.80 1.83
C THR A 434 9.42 -10.25 0.41
N GLY A 435 9.60 -11.09 -0.62
CA GLY A 435 9.57 -10.64 -2.02
C GLY A 435 8.19 -10.15 -2.46
N ARG A 436 8.17 -9.11 -3.30
CA ARG A 436 6.96 -8.45 -3.81
C ARG A 436 6.09 -9.38 -4.67
N ASP A 437 6.67 -10.38 -5.35
CA ASP A 437 5.93 -11.32 -6.20
C ASP A 437 4.91 -12.16 -5.43
N ASN A 438 5.07 -12.33 -4.11
CA ASN A 438 4.06 -12.97 -3.25
C ASN A 438 2.71 -12.25 -3.31
N ALA A 439 2.71 -10.92 -3.25
CA ALA A 439 1.50 -10.11 -3.38
C ALA A 439 0.97 -10.06 -4.82
N ARG A 440 1.85 -10.27 -5.81
CA ARG A 440 1.54 -10.13 -7.24
C ARG A 440 0.99 -11.40 -7.88
N THR A 441 0.90 -12.51 -7.14
CA THR A 441 0.20 -13.70 -7.60
C THR A 441 -1.27 -13.41 -7.88
N PRO A 442 -1.89 -14.05 -8.91
CA PRO A 442 -3.28 -13.83 -9.27
C PRO A 442 -4.27 -14.06 -8.12
N VAL A 443 -5.32 -13.24 -8.08
CA VAL A 443 -6.44 -13.45 -7.15
C VAL A 443 -7.09 -14.80 -7.42
N GLN A 444 -7.35 -15.54 -6.34
CA GLN A 444 -7.94 -16.88 -6.37
C GLN A 444 -9.47 -16.79 -6.40
N TRP A 445 -10.06 -16.79 -7.62
CA TRP A 445 -11.50 -16.64 -7.80
C TRP A 445 -12.28 -17.93 -7.57
N ASP A 446 -11.73 -19.07 -8.01
CA ASP A 446 -12.35 -20.39 -7.83
C ASP A 446 -11.31 -21.52 -7.80
N ALA A 447 -11.78 -22.76 -7.59
CA ALA A 447 -10.95 -23.95 -7.57
C ALA A 447 -10.64 -24.53 -8.98
N GLY A 448 -11.03 -23.85 -10.03
CA GLY A 448 -10.79 -24.25 -11.42
C GLY A 448 -9.36 -23.94 -11.89
N PRO A 449 -9.04 -24.23 -13.16
CA PRO A 449 -7.72 -23.97 -13.72
C PRO A 449 -7.30 -22.50 -13.55
N ASN A 450 -6.02 -22.29 -13.21
CA ASN A 450 -5.46 -20.96 -12.95
C ASN A 450 -6.24 -20.16 -11.89
N ALA A 451 -6.81 -20.84 -10.90
CA ALA A 451 -7.61 -20.21 -9.85
C ALA A 451 -8.82 -19.38 -10.38
N GLY A 452 -9.33 -19.69 -11.58
CA GLY A 452 -10.35 -18.89 -12.24
C GLY A 452 -9.90 -17.50 -12.69
N PHE A 453 -8.61 -17.18 -12.59
CA PHE A 453 -8.06 -15.88 -12.97
C PHE A 453 -8.06 -15.68 -14.49
N THR A 454 -7.54 -16.66 -15.25
CA THR A 454 -7.39 -16.60 -16.71
C THR A 454 -7.76 -17.93 -17.39
N GLN A 455 -8.15 -17.85 -18.66
CA GLN A 455 -8.27 -19.02 -19.55
C GLN A 455 -6.93 -19.31 -20.28
N GLY A 456 -5.98 -18.40 -20.25
CA GLY A 456 -4.64 -18.52 -20.83
C GLY A 456 -3.60 -19.00 -19.85
N THR A 457 -2.33 -18.65 -20.11
CA THR A 457 -1.22 -18.87 -19.19
C THR A 457 -1.01 -17.62 -18.35
N PRO A 458 -1.14 -17.66 -17.01
CA PRO A 458 -0.94 -16.47 -16.19
C PRO A 458 0.50 -15.96 -16.27
N TRP A 459 0.68 -14.65 -16.25
CA TRP A 459 1.98 -13.96 -16.37
C TRP A 459 2.94 -14.29 -15.23
N ILE A 460 2.40 -14.65 -14.06
CA ILE A 460 3.08 -15.20 -12.89
C ILE A 460 2.28 -16.39 -12.36
N GLY A 461 2.93 -17.35 -11.75
CA GLY A 461 2.27 -18.55 -11.21
C GLY A 461 1.17 -18.24 -10.20
N VAL A 462 0.09 -19.02 -10.20
CA VAL A 462 -0.94 -18.95 -9.15
C VAL A 462 -0.44 -19.67 -7.89
N THR A 463 -0.84 -19.17 -6.71
CA THR A 463 -0.49 -19.82 -5.44
C THR A 463 -1.16 -21.20 -5.36
N PRO A 464 -0.44 -22.30 -5.07
CA PRO A 464 -0.96 -23.66 -5.20
C PRO A 464 -2.19 -24.00 -4.35
N ASN A 465 -2.43 -23.26 -3.26
CA ASN A 465 -3.55 -23.47 -2.35
C ASN A 465 -4.90 -22.93 -2.83
N TYR A 466 -5.01 -22.48 -4.09
CA TYR A 466 -6.23 -21.89 -4.63
C TYR A 466 -7.45 -22.85 -4.63
N THR A 467 -7.22 -24.15 -4.58
CA THR A 467 -8.31 -25.14 -4.47
C THR A 467 -9.05 -25.07 -3.13
N GLU A 468 -8.38 -24.57 -2.10
CA GLU A 468 -8.90 -24.42 -0.73
C GLU A 468 -9.24 -22.97 -0.41
N ILE A 469 -8.38 -22.03 -0.84
CA ILE A 469 -8.52 -20.60 -0.59
C ILE A 469 -8.97 -19.92 -1.88
N ASN A 470 -10.25 -19.60 -1.99
CA ASN A 470 -10.77 -18.87 -3.16
C ASN A 470 -12.10 -18.15 -2.88
N ALA A 471 -12.42 -17.17 -3.70
CA ALA A 471 -13.62 -16.35 -3.54
C ALA A 471 -14.92 -17.15 -3.66
N ALA A 472 -14.98 -18.12 -4.59
CA ALA A 472 -16.20 -18.90 -4.81
C ALA A 472 -16.58 -19.76 -3.61
N SER A 473 -15.60 -20.32 -2.90
CA SER A 473 -15.85 -21.10 -1.69
C SER A 473 -16.25 -20.23 -0.48
N GLN A 474 -15.83 -18.95 -0.45
CA GLN A 474 -15.98 -18.07 0.72
C GLN A 474 -17.18 -17.15 0.66
N THR A 475 -17.60 -16.68 -0.52
CA THR A 475 -18.69 -15.69 -0.66
C THR A 475 -20.04 -16.16 -0.11
N GLY A 476 -20.31 -17.45 -0.07
CA GLY A 476 -21.54 -18.03 0.48
C GLY A 476 -21.39 -18.61 1.89
N ASP A 477 -20.18 -18.61 2.43
CA ASP A 477 -19.88 -19.20 3.75
C ASP A 477 -19.82 -18.10 4.82
N PRO A 478 -20.76 -18.08 5.80
CA PRO A 478 -20.76 -17.09 6.87
C PRO A 478 -19.58 -17.25 7.85
N SER A 479 -18.84 -18.35 7.79
CA SER A 479 -17.67 -18.64 8.64
C SER A 479 -16.34 -18.33 7.93
N SER A 480 -16.39 -17.74 6.73
CA SER A 480 -15.21 -17.44 5.92
C SER A 480 -14.52 -16.12 6.34
N VAL A 481 -13.26 -15.95 5.90
CA VAL A 481 -12.52 -14.70 6.03
C VAL A 481 -13.26 -13.57 5.29
N TYR A 482 -13.79 -13.84 4.08
CA TYR A 482 -14.60 -12.89 3.31
C TYR A 482 -15.80 -12.37 4.11
N ALA A 483 -16.58 -13.27 4.74
CA ALA A 483 -17.73 -12.87 5.55
C ALA A 483 -17.32 -12.04 6.78
N TYR A 484 -16.14 -12.32 7.33
CA TYR A 484 -15.59 -11.54 8.44
C TYR A 484 -15.20 -10.12 8.02
N TYR A 485 -14.50 -9.94 6.89
CA TYR A 485 -14.16 -8.62 6.34
C TYR A 485 -15.40 -7.80 6.02
N ARG A 486 -16.44 -8.46 5.47
CA ARG A 486 -17.74 -7.81 5.26
C ARG A 486 -18.35 -7.32 6.57
N ALA A 487 -18.32 -8.13 7.64
CA ALA A 487 -18.81 -7.71 8.96
C ALA A 487 -18.02 -6.52 9.53
N LEU A 488 -16.70 -6.47 9.32
CA LEU A 488 -15.88 -5.32 9.70
C LEU A 488 -16.27 -4.04 8.94
N ALA A 489 -16.54 -4.16 7.63
CA ALA A 489 -17.03 -3.05 6.81
C ALA A 489 -18.44 -2.58 7.28
N ASP A 490 -19.37 -3.51 7.53
CA ASP A 490 -20.70 -3.19 8.05
C ASP A 490 -20.63 -2.46 9.41
N ILE A 491 -19.76 -2.89 10.31
CA ILE A 491 -19.50 -2.24 11.60
C ILE A 491 -18.99 -0.81 11.39
N ARG A 492 -18.03 -0.62 10.50
CA ARG A 492 -17.45 0.70 10.21
C ARG A 492 -18.47 1.66 9.64
N HIS A 493 -19.33 1.20 8.73
CA HIS A 493 -20.41 2.00 8.15
C HIS A 493 -21.52 2.32 9.15
N GLY A 494 -21.83 1.37 10.04
CA GLY A 494 -22.96 1.47 10.98
C GLY A 494 -22.63 2.12 12.31
N LEU A 495 -21.36 2.22 12.71
CA LEU A 495 -20.95 2.72 14.04
C LEU A 495 -19.99 3.91 13.94
N PRO A 496 -20.48 5.16 14.15
CA PRO A 496 -19.65 6.36 14.13
C PRO A 496 -18.43 6.30 15.05
N VAL A 497 -18.51 5.60 16.18
CA VAL A 497 -17.41 5.45 17.14
C VAL A 497 -16.20 4.74 16.52
N ILE A 498 -16.41 3.83 15.59
CA ILE A 498 -15.30 3.15 14.87
C ILE A 498 -14.67 4.09 13.85
N ALA A 499 -15.49 4.83 13.08
CA ALA A 499 -14.98 5.76 12.09
C ALA A 499 -14.30 6.99 12.73
N ALA A 500 -14.94 7.64 13.72
CA ALA A 500 -14.54 8.97 14.21
C ALA A 500 -14.07 9.02 15.68
N GLY A 501 -14.24 7.94 16.46
CA GLY A 501 -13.87 7.94 17.89
C GLY A 501 -12.38 8.18 18.14
N SER A 502 -12.03 8.67 19.33
CA SER A 502 -10.66 8.75 19.80
C SER A 502 -10.04 7.36 19.98
N PHE A 503 -8.73 7.28 20.11
CA PHE A 503 -8.00 6.04 20.39
C PHE A 503 -7.35 6.12 21.77
N GLU A 504 -7.43 5.02 22.54
CA GLU A 504 -6.73 4.86 23.81
C GLU A 504 -6.25 3.42 23.95
N ARG A 505 -4.93 3.20 24.10
CA ARG A 505 -4.36 1.88 24.39
C ARG A 505 -4.76 1.43 25.78
N ILE A 506 -5.06 0.15 25.95
CA ILE A 506 -5.30 -0.49 27.24
C ILE A 506 -4.09 -1.39 27.56
N ASP A 507 -3.47 -1.20 28.72
CA ASP A 507 -2.36 -2.01 29.16
C ASP A 507 -2.81 -3.42 29.55
N THR A 508 -2.06 -4.42 29.09
CA THR A 508 -2.29 -5.83 29.41
C THR A 508 -0.99 -6.49 29.89
N PRO A 509 -1.06 -7.53 30.73
CA PRO A 509 0.14 -8.21 31.22
C PRO A 509 0.86 -9.02 30.12
N SER A 510 0.15 -9.40 29.04
CA SER A 510 0.73 -10.11 27.91
C SER A 510 1.04 -9.13 26.77
N PRO A 511 2.27 -9.04 26.30
CA PRO A 511 2.62 -8.20 25.15
C PRO A 511 1.96 -8.70 23.84
N ALA A 512 1.51 -9.95 23.77
CA ALA A 512 0.80 -10.50 22.61
C ALA A 512 -0.62 -9.95 22.48
N VAL A 513 -1.18 -9.37 23.56
CA VAL A 513 -2.52 -8.79 23.51
C VAL A 513 -2.48 -7.33 23.07
N PHE A 514 -3.13 -7.05 21.96
CA PHE A 514 -3.44 -5.70 21.53
C PHE A 514 -4.84 -5.33 22.00
N ALA A 515 -4.91 -4.51 23.04
CA ALA A 515 -6.16 -4.02 23.62
C ALA A 515 -6.24 -2.50 23.50
N TYR A 516 -7.41 -1.98 23.06
CA TYR A 516 -7.62 -0.54 22.96
C TYR A 516 -9.10 -0.18 23.00
N ARG A 517 -9.35 1.10 23.24
CA ARG A 517 -10.70 1.69 23.31
C ARG A 517 -10.85 2.77 22.25
N ARG A 518 -12.04 2.82 21.67
CA ARG A 518 -12.51 3.90 20.80
C ARG A 518 -13.67 4.59 21.51
N THR A 519 -13.65 5.93 21.59
CA THR A 519 -14.69 6.69 22.31
C THR A 519 -15.22 7.84 21.46
N LEU A 520 -16.54 7.94 21.36
CA LEU A 520 -17.23 9.06 20.70
C LEU A 520 -18.50 9.43 21.49
N GLY A 521 -18.42 10.52 22.24
CA GLY A 521 -19.50 10.89 23.17
C GLY A 521 -19.70 9.82 24.24
N GLU A 522 -20.90 9.25 24.34
CA GLU A 522 -21.20 8.16 25.28
C GLU A 522 -20.90 6.77 24.71
N ALA A 523 -20.72 6.66 23.39
CA ALA A 523 -20.42 5.38 22.75
C ALA A 523 -18.95 4.98 22.97
N VAL A 524 -18.75 3.75 23.39
CA VAL A 524 -17.43 3.17 23.63
C VAL A 524 -17.34 1.80 22.97
N ALA A 525 -16.38 1.62 22.07
CA ALA A 525 -16.01 0.31 21.55
C ALA A 525 -14.67 -0.11 22.16
N THR A 526 -14.61 -1.33 22.71
CA THR A 526 -13.38 -1.93 23.24
C THR A 526 -12.98 -3.11 22.39
N VAL A 527 -11.75 -3.12 21.93
CA VAL A 527 -11.17 -4.12 21.04
C VAL A 527 -10.10 -4.89 21.78
N LEU A 528 -10.18 -6.20 21.76
CA LEU A 528 -9.26 -7.12 22.39
C LEU A 528 -8.79 -8.13 21.33
N VAL A 529 -7.49 -8.19 21.06
CA VAL A 529 -6.92 -9.09 20.07
C VAL A 529 -5.67 -9.76 20.62
N ASN A 530 -5.63 -11.08 20.59
CA ASN A 530 -4.40 -11.83 20.80
C ASN A 530 -3.69 -12.02 19.45
N LEU A 531 -2.50 -11.45 19.30
CA LEU A 531 -1.65 -11.52 18.11
C LEU A 531 -0.59 -12.63 18.25
N SER A 532 -1.01 -13.81 18.74
CA SER A 532 -0.12 -14.96 18.88
C SER A 532 -0.89 -16.30 18.84
N SER A 533 -0.16 -17.37 18.54
CA SER A 533 -0.64 -18.75 18.56
C SER A 533 -0.70 -19.37 19.97
N GLU A 534 -0.49 -18.58 21.01
CA GLU A 534 -0.58 -19.04 22.41
C GLU A 534 -1.68 -18.27 23.14
N PRO A 535 -2.41 -18.90 24.08
CA PRO A 535 -3.39 -18.20 24.90
C PRO A 535 -2.76 -17.06 25.70
N ALA A 536 -3.42 -15.91 25.77
CA ALA A 536 -2.87 -14.70 26.37
C ALA A 536 -3.82 -14.05 27.39
N SER A 537 -3.31 -13.78 28.61
CA SER A 537 -4.10 -13.20 29.70
C SER A 537 -4.38 -11.71 29.49
N LEU A 538 -5.60 -11.29 29.80
CA LEU A 538 -6.01 -9.88 29.85
C LEU A 538 -5.68 -9.22 31.21
N GLY A 539 -5.52 -9.99 32.27
CA GLY A 539 -5.30 -9.46 33.62
C GLY A 539 -6.40 -8.52 34.08
N ASP A 540 -6.02 -7.39 34.68
CA ASP A 540 -6.98 -6.38 35.16
C ASP A 540 -7.71 -5.65 34.04
N ALA A 541 -7.18 -5.63 32.81
CA ALA A 541 -7.83 -5.04 31.65
C ALA A 541 -9.22 -5.66 31.39
N ALA A 542 -9.42 -6.94 31.71
CA ALA A 542 -10.73 -7.59 31.58
C ALA A 542 -11.85 -6.89 32.38
N ARG A 543 -11.51 -6.22 33.49
CA ARG A 543 -12.48 -5.49 34.34
C ARG A 543 -12.86 -4.12 33.80
N GLU A 544 -12.04 -3.59 32.90
CA GLU A 544 -12.28 -2.27 32.29
C GLU A 544 -13.19 -2.36 31.07
N VAL A 545 -13.38 -3.56 30.53
CA VAL A 545 -14.22 -3.80 29.37
C VAL A 545 -15.70 -3.87 29.82
N GLY A 546 -16.53 -3.10 29.15
CA GLY A 546 -17.98 -3.09 29.39
C GLY A 546 -18.75 -3.12 28.10
N GLY A 547 -20.04 -3.47 28.21
CA GLY A 547 -20.94 -3.54 27.06
C GLY A 547 -21.17 -4.94 26.53
N ASP A 548 -21.86 -5.03 25.40
CA ASP A 548 -22.25 -6.27 24.76
C ASP A 548 -21.22 -6.68 23.68
N LEU A 549 -21.04 -7.99 23.49
CA LEU A 549 -20.18 -8.51 22.42
C LEU A 549 -20.80 -8.16 21.07
N LEU A 550 -20.08 -7.37 20.27
CA LEU A 550 -20.44 -6.98 18.91
C LEU A 550 -19.90 -7.98 17.87
N LEU A 551 -18.64 -8.34 17.99
CA LEU A 551 -17.94 -9.19 17.03
C LEU A 551 -16.94 -10.10 17.75
N ALA A 552 -16.84 -11.35 17.29
CA ALA A 552 -15.75 -12.25 17.63
C ALA A 552 -15.39 -13.10 16.41
N ASN A 553 -14.11 -13.43 16.26
CA ASN A 553 -13.63 -14.29 15.16
C ASN A 553 -13.81 -15.79 15.44
N ARG A 554 -14.40 -16.14 16.57
CA ARG A 554 -14.77 -17.52 16.95
C ARG A 554 -16.27 -17.63 17.17
N ASP A 555 -16.83 -18.81 17.00
CA ASP A 555 -18.18 -19.11 17.46
C ASP A 555 -18.18 -19.27 18.99
N LEU A 556 -18.95 -18.41 19.64
CA LEU A 556 -19.05 -18.37 21.09
C LEU A 556 -20.48 -18.69 21.54
N PRO A 557 -20.68 -19.71 22.40
CA PRO A 557 -21.96 -19.92 23.05
C PRO A 557 -22.32 -18.69 23.92
N GLU A 558 -23.60 -18.55 24.27
CA GLU A 558 -24.10 -17.33 24.94
C GLU A 558 -23.38 -17.06 26.27
N GLU A 559 -23.08 -18.11 27.02
CA GLU A 559 -22.35 -18.07 28.29
C GLU A 559 -20.92 -17.57 28.17
N ASP A 560 -20.26 -17.71 26.99
CA ASP A 560 -18.88 -17.31 26.74
C ASP A 560 -18.74 -15.94 26.06
N ARG A 561 -19.86 -15.22 25.82
CA ARG A 561 -19.86 -13.90 25.20
C ARG A 561 -19.43 -12.78 26.14
N GLY A 562 -19.33 -13.05 27.42
CA GLY A 562 -18.70 -12.14 28.38
C GLY A 562 -17.22 -11.90 28.10
N VAL A 563 -16.63 -10.95 28.83
CA VAL A 563 -15.20 -10.66 28.73
C VAL A 563 -14.41 -11.80 29.37
N PRO A 564 -13.52 -12.48 28.64
CA PRO A 564 -12.76 -13.60 29.18
C PRO A 564 -11.59 -13.10 30.05
N GLU A 565 -11.04 -13.94 30.91
CA GLU A 565 -9.77 -13.66 31.60
C GLU A 565 -8.57 -13.88 30.68
N THR A 566 -8.73 -14.75 29.68
CA THR A 566 -7.68 -15.15 28.73
C THR A 566 -8.29 -15.27 27.33
N LEU A 567 -7.65 -14.66 26.35
CA LEU A 567 -7.95 -14.89 24.93
C LEU A 567 -7.25 -16.15 24.45
N GLY A 568 -7.91 -16.95 23.64
CA GLY A 568 -7.30 -18.08 22.94
C GLY A 568 -6.34 -17.62 21.85
N GLU A 569 -5.77 -18.60 21.12
CA GLU A 569 -4.84 -18.39 20.00
C GLU A 569 -5.51 -17.54 18.92
N TRP A 570 -4.89 -16.42 18.52
CA TRP A 570 -5.40 -15.50 17.51
C TRP A 570 -6.87 -15.09 17.72
N GLU A 571 -7.32 -15.04 18.96
CA GLU A 571 -8.70 -14.65 19.27
C GLU A 571 -8.87 -13.13 19.28
N ALA A 572 -9.94 -12.65 18.62
CA ALA A 572 -10.33 -11.26 18.57
C ALA A 572 -11.77 -11.06 19.04
N ARG A 573 -12.01 -10.06 19.89
CA ARG A 573 -13.34 -9.64 20.37
C ARG A 573 -13.51 -8.13 20.35
N VAL A 574 -14.68 -7.68 19.96
CA VAL A 574 -15.09 -6.27 20.01
C VAL A 574 -16.34 -6.15 20.86
N TYR A 575 -16.32 -5.28 21.86
CA TYR A 575 -17.45 -4.97 22.74
C TYR A 575 -17.90 -3.53 22.49
N ILE A 576 -19.22 -3.28 22.63
CA ILE A 576 -19.84 -1.96 22.43
C ILE A 576 -20.77 -1.60 23.60
N ARG A 577 -20.71 -0.35 24.07
CA ARG A 577 -21.63 0.22 25.04
C ARG A 577 -22.00 1.66 24.70
#